data_e46e25ba43e16b464e0f8a5ea0db09a7
#
_entry.id   e46e25ba43e16b464e0f8a5ea0db09a7
#
_cell.length_a   1.000
_cell.length_b   1.000
_cell.length_c   1.000
_cell.angle_alpha   90.00
_cell.angle_beta   90.00
_cell.angle_gamma   90.00
#
_symmetry.space_group_name_H-M   'P 1'
#
loop_
_entity.id
_entity.type
_entity.pdbx_description
1 polymer ?
#
loop_
_entity_poly.entity_id
_entity_poly.type
_entity_poly.pdbx_seq_one_letter_code
_entity_poly.pdbx_strand_id
1 'polypeptide(L)'
;MPPVSRRALIGAAPLAVAAAVRAAEAPLVVSKQAGGFRTVQEAIDAVPRGNQRPLTIQVGPGTYVERLTVPRDKRFIRLVGEDARTTVLSYNLSTATTSETRYSASAYLFADDFTAENLTFENTYGTGSQAVALFVGADRAVFRGCRFLGWQDTLYVNGPNCQFVPQPLSRTDAGNCAPGRHLFDRCYIEGHVDFIFGDAAAVFRACEIHSKAAGYITAQSRTYPEQLSGFVFERCRLTGNNTGAGVYLGRPWRAYSQVVYRNCWLGPHIRPEGWSVWNGNNNHETAFYAEYESEGPGANPAARVPWSHQLTPEQAERFTLANFLKGVF
;
A
#
# COMPACT_ATOMS: atom_id res chain seq x y z
N MET A 1 40.03 74.47 -18.18
CA MET A 1 39.10 73.41 -18.67
C MET A 1 39.77 72.05 -18.46
N PRO A 2 39.26 71.20 -17.56
CA PRO A 2 39.77 69.85 -17.38
C PRO A 2 39.08 68.87 -18.32
N PRO A 3 39.71 67.73 -18.70
CA PRO A 3 39.21 66.81 -19.70
C PRO A 3 38.16 65.82 -19.13
N VAL A 4 37.15 65.54 -19.95
CA VAL A 4 36.06 64.63 -19.67
C VAL A 4 36.51 63.16 -19.80
N SER A 5 36.41 62.39 -18.73
CA SER A 5 36.67 60.95 -18.68
C SER A 5 35.49 60.18 -19.28
N ARG A 6 35.75 59.36 -20.34
CA ARG A 6 34.80 58.39 -20.87
C ARG A 6 34.81 57.13 -20.01
N ARG A 7 33.75 56.86 -19.27
CA ARG A 7 33.47 55.57 -18.63
C ARG A 7 32.98 54.58 -19.70
N ALA A 8 33.72 53.50 -19.86
CA ALA A 8 33.30 52.37 -20.65
C ALA A 8 32.23 51.55 -19.90
N LEU A 9 31.06 51.41 -20.47
CA LEU A 9 30.01 50.49 -20.02
C LEU A 9 30.38 49.07 -20.43
N ILE A 10 30.76 48.24 -19.46
CA ILE A 10 30.93 46.80 -19.68
C ILE A 10 29.52 46.16 -19.61
N GLY A 11 28.98 45.80 -20.76
CA GLY A 11 27.74 45.07 -20.85
C GLY A 11 27.94 43.62 -20.38
N ALA A 12 27.29 43.25 -19.29
CA ALA A 12 27.19 41.86 -18.87
C ALA A 12 26.18 41.12 -19.75
N ALA A 13 26.67 40.19 -20.57
CA ALA A 13 25.81 39.26 -21.29
C ALA A 13 25.16 38.28 -20.33
N PRO A 14 23.84 38.00 -20.44
CA PRO A 14 23.21 36.99 -19.63
C PRO A 14 23.68 35.61 -20.05
N LEU A 15 24.27 34.84 -19.13
CA LEU A 15 24.47 33.40 -19.26
C LEU A 15 23.12 32.71 -19.30
N ALA A 16 22.68 32.33 -20.49
CA ALA A 16 21.54 31.44 -20.66
C ALA A 16 21.96 30.02 -20.22
N VAL A 17 21.55 29.64 -19.02
CA VAL A 17 21.64 28.23 -18.57
C VAL A 17 20.58 27.46 -19.35
N ALA A 18 20.99 26.81 -20.43
CA ALA A 18 20.18 25.85 -21.15
C ALA A 18 19.98 24.63 -20.25
N ALA A 19 18.81 24.51 -19.62
CA ALA A 19 18.40 23.28 -18.98
C ALA A 19 18.26 22.21 -20.06
N ALA A 20 19.24 21.32 -20.16
CA ALA A 20 19.17 20.16 -21.02
C ALA A 20 18.00 19.28 -20.55
N VAL A 21 16.89 19.31 -21.25
CA VAL A 21 15.81 18.33 -21.15
C VAL A 21 16.41 16.99 -21.59
N ARG A 22 16.85 16.22 -20.62
CA ARG A 22 17.38 14.89 -20.88
C ARG A 22 16.21 14.01 -21.32
N ALA A 23 16.30 13.39 -22.49
CA ALA A 23 15.32 12.43 -22.98
C ALA A 23 15.08 11.34 -21.91
N ALA A 24 13.82 11.01 -21.66
CA ALA A 24 13.47 9.89 -20.79
C ALA A 24 14.11 8.61 -21.35
N GLU A 25 14.71 7.80 -20.49
CA GLU A 25 15.25 6.50 -20.90
C GLU A 25 14.10 5.63 -21.45
N ALA A 26 14.39 4.89 -22.54
CA ALA A 26 13.41 3.97 -23.11
C ALA A 26 13.00 2.93 -22.06
N PRO A 27 11.71 2.55 -21.98
CA PRO A 27 11.25 1.59 -20.99
C PRO A 27 11.86 0.21 -21.22
N LEU A 28 12.14 -0.52 -20.13
CA LEU A 28 12.40 -1.94 -20.20
C LEU A 28 11.08 -2.65 -20.49
N VAL A 29 11.05 -3.53 -21.49
CA VAL A 29 9.82 -4.20 -21.92
C VAL A 29 9.87 -5.67 -21.50
N VAL A 30 8.82 -6.12 -20.82
CA VAL A 30 8.58 -7.53 -20.48
C VAL A 30 7.45 -8.04 -21.37
N SER A 31 7.67 -9.15 -22.07
CA SER A 31 6.69 -9.69 -23.00
C SER A 31 6.75 -11.23 -23.07
N LYS A 32 5.59 -11.86 -23.12
CA LYS A 32 5.46 -13.30 -23.44
C LYS A 32 5.79 -13.58 -24.91
N GLN A 33 5.77 -12.56 -25.76
CA GLN A 33 6.14 -12.62 -27.17
C GLN A 33 7.62 -12.27 -27.35
N ALA A 34 8.14 -12.35 -28.57
CA ALA A 34 9.53 -12.02 -28.89
C ALA A 34 9.82 -10.51 -28.70
N GLY A 35 11.03 -10.15 -28.28
CA GLY A 35 11.50 -8.77 -28.19
C GLY A 35 11.34 -8.13 -26.81
N GLY A 36 12.05 -8.63 -25.80
CA GLY A 36 12.05 -8.11 -24.44
C GLY A 36 12.47 -9.15 -23.41
N PHE A 37 12.38 -8.78 -22.12
CA PHE A 37 12.56 -9.71 -21.02
C PHE A 37 11.41 -10.73 -20.98
N ARG A 38 11.70 -11.95 -20.59
CA ARG A 38 10.71 -13.02 -20.49
C ARG A 38 9.97 -13.05 -19.16
N THR A 39 10.63 -12.57 -18.12
CA THR A 39 10.10 -12.46 -16.77
C THR A 39 10.20 -11.03 -16.27
N VAL A 40 9.33 -10.69 -15.30
CA VAL A 40 9.36 -9.37 -14.65
C VAL A 40 10.60 -9.24 -13.77
N GLN A 41 11.04 -10.37 -13.16
CA GLN A 41 12.25 -10.37 -12.35
C GLN A 41 13.50 -10.04 -13.17
N GLU A 42 13.66 -10.59 -14.37
CA GLU A 42 14.78 -10.24 -15.27
C GLU A 42 14.84 -8.74 -15.56
N ALA A 43 13.69 -8.11 -15.84
CA ALA A 43 13.63 -6.66 -16.07
C ALA A 43 14.00 -5.86 -14.81
N ILE A 44 13.52 -6.28 -13.63
CA ILE A 44 13.91 -5.67 -12.35
C ILE A 44 15.42 -5.84 -12.11
N ASP A 45 15.97 -7.02 -12.44
CA ASP A 45 17.40 -7.30 -12.25
C ASP A 45 18.27 -6.44 -13.18
N ALA A 46 17.78 -6.06 -14.33
CA ALA A 46 18.43 -5.15 -15.27
C ALA A 46 18.45 -3.68 -14.81
N VAL A 47 17.60 -3.27 -13.86
CA VAL A 47 17.65 -1.92 -13.27
C VAL A 47 18.97 -1.75 -12.53
N PRO A 48 19.74 -0.67 -12.73
CA PRO A 48 21.01 -0.43 -12.04
C PRO A 48 20.83 -0.37 -10.50
N ARG A 49 21.76 -0.94 -9.76
CA ARG A 49 21.85 -0.74 -8.31
C ARG A 49 22.11 0.73 -8.00
N GLY A 50 21.49 1.25 -6.95
CA GLY A 50 21.60 2.65 -6.58
C GLY A 50 20.91 3.59 -7.56
N ASN A 51 19.94 3.09 -8.34
CA ASN A 51 19.16 3.92 -9.27
C ASN A 51 18.58 5.16 -8.56
N GLN A 52 18.76 6.34 -9.18
CA GLN A 52 18.34 7.64 -8.66
C GLN A 52 17.30 8.33 -9.54
N ARG A 53 16.79 7.67 -10.58
CA ARG A 53 15.86 8.25 -11.55
C ARG A 53 14.70 7.31 -11.83
N PRO A 54 13.52 7.87 -12.17
CA PRO A 54 12.40 7.05 -12.62
C PRO A 54 12.80 6.19 -13.83
N LEU A 55 12.63 4.88 -13.70
CA LEU A 55 12.83 3.91 -14.77
C LEU A 55 11.54 3.10 -14.91
N THR A 56 10.99 3.09 -16.13
CA THR A 56 9.75 2.37 -16.41
C THR A 56 10.05 0.96 -16.90
N ILE A 57 9.39 -0.02 -16.27
CA ILE A 57 9.30 -1.40 -16.76
C ILE A 57 7.86 -1.57 -17.25
N GLN A 58 7.71 -1.76 -18.56
CA GLN A 58 6.41 -2.01 -19.19
C GLN A 58 6.18 -3.50 -19.32
N VAL A 59 5.09 -3.99 -18.73
CA VAL A 59 4.75 -5.41 -18.69
C VAL A 59 3.56 -5.67 -19.60
N GLY A 60 3.79 -6.42 -20.66
CA GLY A 60 2.74 -6.84 -21.59
C GLY A 60 1.76 -7.84 -20.98
N PRO A 61 0.61 -8.07 -21.64
CA PRO A 61 -0.39 -9.01 -21.16
C PRO A 61 0.16 -10.43 -20.98
N GLY A 62 -0.31 -11.09 -19.93
CA GLY A 62 0.05 -12.48 -19.61
C GLY A 62 0.07 -12.75 -18.11
N THR A 63 0.04 -14.02 -17.74
CA THR A 63 0.28 -14.45 -16.37
C THR A 63 1.76 -14.81 -16.21
N TYR A 64 2.43 -14.08 -15.34
CA TYR A 64 3.84 -14.27 -14.99
C TYR A 64 3.90 -15.04 -13.67
N VAL A 65 4.13 -16.35 -13.77
CA VAL A 65 4.20 -17.25 -12.61
C VAL A 65 5.64 -17.24 -12.11
N GLU A 66 5.91 -16.31 -11.20
CA GLU A 66 7.25 -16.12 -10.64
C GLU A 66 7.15 -15.45 -9.26
N ARG A 67 8.10 -15.75 -8.38
CA ARG A 67 8.25 -15.03 -7.12
C ARG A 67 9.06 -13.77 -7.35
N LEU A 68 8.41 -12.62 -7.19
CA LEU A 68 8.99 -11.33 -7.51
C LEU A 68 9.68 -10.69 -6.30
N THR A 69 10.84 -10.06 -6.52
CA THR A 69 11.50 -9.23 -5.51
C THR A 69 12.04 -7.95 -6.13
N VAL A 70 11.60 -6.80 -5.62
CA VAL A 70 12.20 -5.50 -5.91
C VAL A 70 13.14 -5.13 -4.76
N PRO A 71 14.46 -5.27 -4.94
CA PRO A 71 15.42 -5.06 -3.85
C PRO A 71 15.56 -3.56 -3.52
N ARG A 72 15.97 -3.29 -2.27
CA ARG A 72 16.03 -1.95 -1.67
C ARG A 72 16.89 -0.95 -2.45
N ASP A 73 17.93 -1.42 -3.09
CA ASP A 73 18.88 -0.61 -3.86
C ASP A 73 18.41 -0.27 -5.29
N LYS A 74 17.19 -0.69 -5.68
CA LYS A 74 16.60 -0.41 -7.00
C LYS A 74 15.38 0.53 -6.88
N ARG A 75 15.63 1.74 -6.39
CA ARG A 75 14.60 2.76 -6.20
C ARG A 75 14.08 3.33 -7.51
N PHE A 76 12.97 4.08 -7.44
CA PHE A 76 12.37 4.83 -8.56
C PHE A 76 11.93 3.96 -9.73
N ILE A 77 11.57 2.70 -9.48
CA ILE A 77 10.96 1.83 -10.49
C ILE A 77 9.49 2.20 -10.65
N ARG A 78 9.05 2.34 -11.91
CA ARG A 78 7.66 2.40 -12.31
C ARG A 78 7.31 1.14 -13.09
N LEU A 79 6.55 0.23 -12.48
CA LEU A 79 6.11 -1.02 -13.08
C LEU A 79 4.70 -0.83 -13.66
N VAL A 80 4.53 -0.94 -14.96
CA VAL A 80 3.29 -0.59 -15.65
C VAL A 80 2.79 -1.76 -16.48
N GLY A 81 1.59 -2.25 -16.15
CA GLY A 81 0.85 -3.21 -16.97
C GLY A 81 0.01 -2.50 -18.01
N GLU A 82 -0.40 -3.22 -19.04
CA GLU A 82 -1.33 -2.70 -20.04
C GLU A 82 -2.76 -2.62 -19.46
N ASP A 83 -3.21 -3.69 -18.82
CA ASP A 83 -4.50 -3.80 -18.11
C ASP A 83 -4.35 -4.74 -16.92
N ALA A 84 -4.87 -4.34 -15.77
CA ALA A 84 -4.74 -5.11 -14.55
C ALA A 84 -5.39 -6.51 -14.62
N ARG A 85 -6.37 -6.71 -15.48
CA ARG A 85 -7.05 -8.01 -15.63
C ARG A 85 -6.26 -8.99 -16.51
N THR A 86 -5.40 -8.46 -17.35
CA THR A 86 -4.63 -9.27 -18.32
C THR A 86 -3.14 -9.34 -18.00
N THR A 87 -2.62 -8.46 -17.12
CA THR A 87 -1.21 -8.44 -16.69
C THR A 87 -1.12 -8.91 -15.24
N VAL A 88 -0.83 -10.19 -15.03
CA VAL A 88 -0.93 -10.87 -13.73
C VAL A 88 0.42 -11.37 -13.26
N LEU A 89 0.84 -10.93 -12.07
CA LEU A 89 2.00 -11.42 -11.34
C LEU A 89 1.50 -12.41 -10.27
N SER A 90 1.80 -13.69 -10.40
CA SER A 90 1.16 -14.74 -9.62
C SER A 90 2.17 -15.74 -9.05
N TYR A 91 1.94 -16.15 -7.81
CA TYR A 91 2.63 -17.29 -7.19
C TYR A 91 1.72 -17.98 -6.16
N ASN A 92 2.22 -19.00 -5.42
CA ASN A 92 1.35 -19.86 -4.60
C ASN A 92 1.97 -20.29 -3.26
N LEU A 93 2.76 -19.44 -2.62
CA LEU A 93 3.31 -19.73 -1.29
C LEU A 93 2.33 -19.44 -0.17
N SER A 94 2.47 -20.13 0.94
CA SER A 94 1.71 -19.90 2.17
C SER A 94 2.57 -20.13 3.41
N THR A 95 2.08 -19.76 4.58
CA THR A 95 2.74 -20.08 5.86
C THR A 95 2.91 -21.59 6.05
N ALA A 96 1.98 -22.40 5.55
CA ALA A 96 2.11 -23.86 5.58
C ALA A 96 3.30 -24.40 4.76
N THR A 97 3.77 -23.65 3.76
CA THR A 97 4.91 -24.01 2.91
C THR A 97 6.20 -23.28 3.25
N THR A 98 6.13 -22.18 4.04
CA THR A 98 7.29 -21.30 4.28
C THR A 98 7.58 -21.05 5.76
N SER A 99 6.80 -21.63 6.67
CA SER A 99 6.88 -21.47 8.13
C SER A 99 6.42 -20.12 8.72
N GLU A 100 6.51 -19.01 7.99
CA GLU A 100 6.10 -17.68 8.48
C GLU A 100 5.38 -16.88 7.39
N THR A 101 4.36 -16.11 7.78
CA THR A 101 3.56 -15.27 6.86
C THR A 101 4.43 -14.33 6.01
N ARG A 102 5.47 -13.73 6.59
CA ARG A 102 6.37 -12.81 5.87
C ARG A 102 7.16 -13.47 4.74
N TYR A 103 7.27 -14.77 4.68
CA TYR A 103 7.96 -15.51 3.62
C TYR A 103 7.00 -16.08 2.56
N SER A 104 5.69 -15.90 2.75
CA SER A 104 4.67 -16.47 1.87
C SER A 104 4.30 -15.58 0.68
N ALA A 105 4.90 -14.38 0.55
CA ALA A 105 4.48 -13.45 -0.49
C ALA A 105 4.86 -13.90 -1.90
N SER A 106 3.93 -13.68 -2.83
CA SER A 106 4.18 -13.82 -4.27
C SER A 106 5.12 -12.73 -4.78
N ALA A 107 4.96 -11.51 -4.27
CA ALA A 107 5.80 -10.38 -4.61
C ALA A 107 6.29 -9.62 -3.37
N TYR A 108 7.55 -9.19 -3.40
CA TYR A 108 8.21 -8.39 -2.36
C TYR A 108 8.67 -7.06 -2.92
N LEU A 109 8.27 -5.99 -2.28
CA LEU A 109 8.69 -4.64 -2.61
C LEU A 109 9.46 -4.04 -1.44
N PHE A 110 10.78 -3.86 -1.60
CA PHE A 110 11.65 -3.24 -0.60
C PHE A 110 12.20 -1.88 -1.04
N ALA A 111 12.09 -1.52 -2.31
CA ALA A 111 12.60 -0.28 -2.86
C ALA A 111 11.66 0.90 -2.62
N ASP A 112 12.18 1.98 -2.06
CA ASP A 112 11.46 3.25 -1.92
C ASP A 112 11.14 3.89 -3.28
N ASP A 113 10.17 4.82 -3.29
CA ASP A 113 9.79 5.59 -4.48
C ASP A 113 9.31 4.71 -5.64
N PHE A 114 8.63 3.61 -5.30
CA PHE A 114 8.11 2.67 -6.27
C PHE A 114 6.68 3.01 -6.70
N THR A 115 6.38 2.79 -7.96
CA THR A 115 5.01 2.91 -8.48
C THR A 115 4.64 1.66 -9.26
N ALA A 116 3.44 1.11 -9.02
CA ALA A 116 2.82 0.10 -9.86
C ALA A 116 1.49 0.62 -10.44
N GLU A 117 1.24 0.34 -11.72
CA GLU A 117 0.04 0.76 -12.42
C GLU A 117 -0.54 -0.37 -13.26
N ASN A 118 -1.85 -0.59 -13.19
CA ASN A 118 -2.59 -1.53 -14.03
C ASN A 118 -2.04 -2.97 -14.01
N LEU A 119 -1.71 -3.49 -12.82
CA LEU A 119 -1.18 -4.84 -12.60
C LEU A 119 -2.04 -5.60 -11.60
N THR A 120 -2.09 -6.91 -11.75
CA THR A 120 -2.59 -7.82 -10.70
C THR A 120 -1.42 -8.46 -9.96
N PHE A 121 -1.44 -8.39 -8.63
CA PHE A 121 -0.64 -9.20 -7.72
C PHE A 121 -1.53 -10.27 -7.12
N GLU A 122 -1.18 -11.53 -7.31
CA GLU A 122 -2.02 -12.65 -6.92
C GLU A 122 -1.24 -13.70 -6.11
N ASN A 123 -1.90 -14.25 -5.08
CA ASN A 123 -1.46 -15.49 -4.46
C ASN A 123 -2.55 -16.55 -4.65
N THR A 124 -2.23 -17.59 -5.39
CA THR A 124 -3.16 -18.66 -5.77
C THR A 124 -3.20 -19.82 -4.80
N TYR A 125 -2.58 -19.75 -3.62
CA TYR A 125 -2.60 -20.83 -2.63
C TYR A 125 -4.03 -21.22 -2.22
N GLY A 126 -4.91 -20.22 -2.07
CA GLY A 126 -6.30 -20.46 -1.68
C GLY A 126 -6.54 -20.25 -0.17
N THR A 127 -7.43 -21.07 0.40
CA THR A 127 -7.82 -21.00 1.81
C THR A 127 -6.99 -21.95 2.68
N GLY A 128 -7.12 -21.79 4.02
CA GLY A 128 -6.54 -22.71 5.01
C GLY A 128 -5.17 -22.32 5.57
N SER A 129 -4.52 -21.30 5.01
CA SER A 129 -3.28 -20.74 5.54
C SER A 129 -3.10 -19.30 5.08
N GLN A 130 -2.28 -18.52 5.80
CA GLN A 130 -1.87 -17.19 5.39
C GLN A 130 -1.06 -17.26 4.09
N ALA A 131 -1.42 -16.42 3.11
CA ALA A 131 -0.81 -16.44 1.79
C ALA A 131 -0.82 -15.03 1.16
N VAL A 132 0.32 -14.35 1.25
CA VAL A 132 0.45 -12.94 0.86
C VAL A 132 0.59 -12.81 -0.67
N ALA A 133 -0.23 -11.97 -1.28
CA ALA A 133 -0.06 -11.62 -2.71
C ALA A 133 1.06 -10.59 -2.89
N LEU A 134 1.06 -9.54 -2.07
CA LEU A 134 2.11 -8.52 -2.09
C LEU A 134 2.54 -8.15 -0.66
N PHE A 135 3.85 -8.22 -0.42
CA PHE A 135 4.53 -7.64 0.74
C PHE A 135 5.18 -6.31 0.35
N VAL A 136 4.84 -5.22 1.07
CA VAL A 136 5.45 -3.90 0.88
C VAL A 136 6.23 -3.53 2.13
N GLY A 137 7.56 -3.46 2.02
CA GLY A 137 8.48 -3.03 3.07
C GLY A 137 9.31 -1.82 2.61
N ALA A 138 8.65 -0.82 2.06
CA ALA A 138 9.24 0.36 1.42
C ALA A 138 8.58 1.65 1.94
N ASP A 139 9.18 2.81 1.66
CA ASP A 139 8.54 4.11 1.83
C ASP A 139 8.15 4.70 0.47
N ARG A 140 7.11 5.53 0.44
CA ARG A 140 6.60 6.22 -0.77
C ARG A 140 6.26 5.26 -1.92
N ALA A 141 5.54 4.17 -1.58
CA ALA A 141 5.02 3.24 -2.58
C ALA A 141 3.62 3.66 -3.05
N VAL A 142 3.40 3.65 -4.36
CA VAL A 142 2.14 4.05 -4.99
C VAL A 142 1.62 2.95 -5.90
N PHE A 143 0.34 2.62 -5.73
CA PHE A 143 -0.36 1.63 -6.55
C PHE A 143 -1.60 2.29 -7.17
N ARG A 144 -1.72 2.28 -8.51
CA ARG A 144 -2.86 2.87 -9.23
C ARG A 144 -3.52 1.85 -10.14
N GLY A 145 -4.83 1.68 -9.99
CA GLY A 145 -5.60 0.76 -10.82
C GLY A 145 -5.11 -0.70 -10.73
N CYS A 146 -4.42 -1.06 -9.65
CA CYS A 146 -3.91 -2.41 -9.43
C CYS A 146 -4.96 -3.30 -8.78
N ARG A 147 -4.76 -4.62 -8.89
CA ARG A 147 -5.58 -5.63 -8.22
C ARG A 147 -4.69 -6.47 -7.30
N PHE A 148 -5.20 -6.79 -6.12
CA PHE A 148 -4.56 -7.66 -5.13
C PHE A 148 -5.50 -8.81 -4.82
N LEU A 149 -5.14 -10.00 -5.28
CA LEU A 149 -6.00 -11.18 -5.23
C LEU A 149 -5.43 -12.23 -4.29
N GLY A 150 -6.22 -12.63 -3.31
CA GLY A 150 -5.84 -13.65 -2.35
C GLY A 150 -7.03 -14.10 -1.49
N TRP A 151 -6.71 -14.65 -0.33
CA TRP A 151 -7.67 -15.09 0.68
C TRP A 151 -7.30 -14.54 2.04
N GLN A 152 -6.65 -15.32 2.90
CA GLN A 152 -6.14 -14.84 4.19
C GLN A 152 -4.80 -14.11 3.98
N ASP A 153 -4.67 -12.90 4.56
CA ASP A 153 -3.42 -12.14 4.57
C ASP A 153 -2.97 -11.66 3.16
N THR A 154 -3.89 -11.23 2.30
CA THR A 154 -3.60 -10.88 0.90
C THR A 154 -2.56 -9.77 0.74
N LEU A 155 -2.70 -8.65 1.48
CA LEU A 155 -1.85 -7.45 1.34
C LEU A 155 -1.15 -7.11 2.66
N TYR A 156 0.16 -7.29 2.70
CA TYR A 156 1.00 -7.01 3.87
C TYR A 156 1.79 -5.72 3.68
N VAL A 157 1.48 -4.68 4.42
CA VAL A 157 2.07 -3.34 4.28
C VAL A 157 2.82 -2.92 5.54
N ASN A 158 4.14 -2.75 5.40
CA ASN A 158 5.06 -2.38 6.48
C ASN A 158 5.98 -1.22 6.07
N GLY A 159 6.60 -0.59 7.06
CA GLY A 159 7.70 0.35 6.83
C GLY A 159 9.01 -0.32 6.43
N PRO A 160 9.94 0.43 5.83
CA PRO A 160 11.30 -0.04 5.57
C PRO A 160 11.98 -0.51 6.87
N ASN A 161 12.71 -1.62 6.79
CA ASN A 161 13.46 -2.24 7.90
C ASN A 161 12.64 -2.86 9.04
N CYS A 162 11.31 -2.64 9.11
CA CYS A 162 10.47 -3.24 10.15
C CYS A 162 10.18 -4.72 9.92
N GLN A 163 10.19 -5.17 8.68
CA GLN A 163 9.79 -6.53 8.30
C GLN A 163 10.67 -7.66 8.89
N PHE A 164 11.89 -7.35 9.29
CA PHE A 164 12.83 -8.33 9.86
C PHE A 164 13.02 -8.20 11.37
N VAL A 165 12.32 -7.25 11.99
CA VAL A 165 12.37 -7.09 13.45
C VAL A 165 11.39 -8.06 14.10
N PRO A 166 11.79 -8.78 15.16
CA PRO A 166 10.89 -9.67 15.89
C PRO A 166 9.64 -8.93 16.39
N GLN A 167 8.48 -9.57 16.26
CA GLN A 167 7.22 -9.02 16.76
C GLN A 167 6.88 -9.56 18.16
N PRO A 168 6.31 -8.77 19.07
CA PRO A 168 6.06 -7.32 18.93
C PRO A 168 7.37 -6.52 18.96
N LEU A 169 7.41 -5.43 18.20
CA LEU A 169 8.56 -4.51 18.21
C LEU A 169 8.79 -3.95 19.60
N SER A 170 10.05 -3.90 20.06
CA SER A 170 10.39 -3.09 21.22
C SER A 170 10.19 -1.60 20.90
N ARG A 171 10.07 -0.74 21.93
CA ARG A 171 9.95 0.70 21.71
C ARG A 171 11.16 1.29 20.96
N THR A 172 12.35 0.75 21.22
CA THR A 172 13.57 1.14 20.51
C THR A 172 13.53 0.70 19.05
N ASP A 173 13.08 -0.51 18.77
CA ASP A 173 12.96 -1.03 17.41
C ASP A 173 11.91 -0.27 16.60
N ALA A 174 10.77 0.06 17.20
CA ALA A 174 9.74 0.89 16.56
C ALA A 174 10.24 2.30 16.23
N GLY A 175 11.09 2.89 17.08
CA GLY A 175 11.73 4.18 16.83
C GLY A 175 12.77 4.13 15.70
N ASN A 176 13.36 2.97 15.43
CA ASN A 176 14.33 2.76 14.35
C ASN A 176 13.66 2.35 13.01
N CYS A 177 12.38 2.00 13.02
CA CYS A 177 11.63 1.72 11.82
C CYS A 177 11.28 3.02 11.09
N ALA A 178 11.80 3.21 9.89
CA ALA A 178 11.34 4.30 9.04
C ALA A 178 9.84 4.08 8.68
N PRO A 179 9.02 5.15 8.62
CA PRO A 179 7.62 5.01 8.24
C PRO A 179 7.49 4.48 6.82
N GLY A 180 6.60 3.53 6.61
CA GLY A 180 6.15 3.14 5.26
C GLY A 180 4.91 3.94 4.90
N ARG A 181 5.03 4.88 3.97
CA ARG A 181 3.90 5.67 3.47
C ARG A 181 3.45 5.12 2.13
N HIS A 182 2.21 4.66 2.09
CA HIS A 182 1.69 3.98 0.90
C HIS A 182 0.38 4.62 0.42
N LEU A 183 0.24 4.73 -0.89
CA LEU A 183 -1.00 5.15 -1.54
C LEU A 183 -1.51 4.05 -2.47
N PHE A 184 -2.72 3.58 -2.20
CA PHE A 184 -3.49 2.70 -3.09
C PHE A 184 -4.64 3.54 -3.68
N ASP A 185 -4.59 3.81 -4.97
CA ASP A 185 -5.55 4.66 -5.66
C ASP A 185 -6.32 3.88 -6.72
N ARG A 186 -7.65 3.82 -6.60
CA ARG A 186 -8.54 3.08 -7.51
C ARG A 186 -8.14 1.61 -7.70
N CYS A 187 -7.72 0.97 -6.62
CA CYS A 187 -7.34 -0.44 -6.62
C CYS A 187 -8.52 -1.35 -6.27
N TYR A 188 -8.42 -2.61 -6.68
CA TYR A 188 -9.27 -3.70 -6.23
C TYR A 188 -8.50 -4.61 -5.29
N ILE A 189 -9.02 -4.87 -4.11
CA ILE A 189 -8.37 -5.70 -3.08
C ILE A 189 -9.37 -6.72 -2.56
N GLU A 190 -9.04 -8.01 -2.62
CA GLU A 190 -9.93 -9.07 -2.16
C GLU A 190 -9.27 -10.01 -1.16
N GLY A 191 -10.09 -10.59 -0.29
CA GLY A 191 -9.70 -11.60 0.68
C GLY A 191 -10.82 -11.97 1.65
N HIS A 192 -10.49 -12.58 2.79
CA HIS A 192 -11.51 -12.91 3.81
C HIS A 192 -11.06 -12.67 5.24
N VAL A 193 -9.88 -13.13 5.68
CA VAL A 193 -9.37 -12.90 7.03
C VAL A 193 -8.12 -12.05 6.97
N ASP A 194 -8.12 -10.91 7.69
CA ASP A 194 -6.98 -10.00 7.86
C ASP A 194 -6.29 -9.64 6.55
N PHE A 195 -7.09 -9.49 5.47
CA PHE A 195 -6.54 -9.43 4.12
C PHE A 195 -5.86 -8.11 3.75
N ILE A 196 -5.93 -7.09 4.65
CA ILE A 196 -5.10 -5.89 4.61
C ILE A 196 -4.48 -5.72 6.00
N PHE A 197 -3.18 -5.95 6.14
CA PHE A 197 -2.54 -5.97 7.45
C PHE A 197 -1.12 -5.39 7.44
N GLY A 198 -0.58 -5.13 8.64
CA GLY A 198 0.76 -4.58 8.83
C GLY A 198 0.76 -3.23 9.56
N ASP A 199 1.92 -2.57 9.56
CA ASP A 199 2.17 -1.35 10.35
C ASP A 199 2.46 -0.09 9.53
N ALA A 200 2.28 -0.10 8.22
CA ALA A 200 2.47 1.09 7.39
C ALA A 200 1.43 2.20 7.70
N ALA A 201 1.77 3.43 7.34
CA ALA A 201 0.80 4.50 7.12
C ALA A 201 0.27 4.38 5.68
N ALA A 202 -0.89 3.77 5.50
CA ALA A 202 -1.45 3.50 4.18
C ALA A 202 -2.80 4.20 3.97
N VAL A 203 -2.94 4.84 2.81
CA VAL A 203 -4.22 5.41 2.35
C VAL A 203 -4.73 4.61 1.17
N PHE A 204 -5.94 4.13 1.30
CA PHE A 204 -6.71 3.46 0.26
C PHE A 204 -7.76 4.45 -0.24
N ARG A 205 -7.60 4.98 -1.46
CA ARG A 205 -8.46 6.01 -2.02
C ARG A 205 -9.26 5.48 -3.20
N ALA A 206 -10.59 5.62 -3.14
CA ALA A 206 -11.51 5.20 -4.18
C ALA A 206 -11.30 3.73 -4.61
N CYS A 207 -10.91 2.87 -3.67
CA CYS A 207 -10.69 1.44 -3.90
C CYS A 207 -11.99 0.64 -3.73
N GLU A 208 -12.06 -0.49 -4.42
CA GLU A 208 -13.01 -1.55 -4.10
C GLU A 208 -12.33 -2.57 -3.18
N ILE A 209 -12.93 -2.78 -2.01
CA ILE A 209 -12.48 -3.73 -0.99
C ILE A 209 -13.48 -4.87 -0.93
N HIS A 210 -13.12 -6.04 -1.42
CA HIS A 210 -14.04 -7.15 -1.65
C HIS A 210 -13.81 -8.31 -0.67
N SER A 211 -14.81 -8.58 0.15
CA SER A 211 -14.79 -9.70 1.11
C SER A 211 -15.34 -10.96 0.46
N LYS A 212 -14.49 -11.96 0.24
CA LYS A 212 -14.84 -13.25 -0.42
C LYS A 212 -15.64 -14.16 0.49
N ALA A 213 -15.44 -14.06 1.81
CA ALA A 213 -16.12 -14.84 2.85
C ALA A 213 -16.18 -14.04 4.16
N ALA A 214 -16.85 -14.59 5.18
CA ALA A 214 -16.85 -14.04 6.52
C ALA A 214 -15.43 -13.92 7.09
N GLY A 215 -15.17 -12.85 7.86
CA GLY A 215 -13.83 -12.61 8.42
C GLY A 215 -13.60 -11.14 8.79
N TYR A 216 -12.40 -10.68 8.53
CA TYR A 216 -11.92 -9.34 8.93
C TYR A 216 -11.22 -8.66 7.76
N ILE A 217 -11.57 -7.42 7.45
CA ILE A 217 -10.91 -6.67 6.39
C ILE A 217 -9.50 -6.30 6.81
N THR A 218 -9.35 -5.72 8.02
CA THR A 218 -8.04 -5.21 8.46
C THR A 218 -7.54 -5.86 9.74
N ALA A 219 -6.20 -6.04 9.81
CA ALA A 219 -5.43 -6.35 11.01
C ALA A 219 -4.23 -5.39 11.12
N GLN A 220 -4.49 -4.16 11.53
CA GLN A 220 -3.47 -3.14 11.65
C GLN A 220 -2.59 -3.37 12.88
N SER A 221 -1.28 -3.08 12.80
CA SER A 221 -0.30 -3.48 13.82
C SER A 221 0.56 -2.36 14.39
N ARG A 222 0.06 -1.13 14.47
CA ARG A 222 0.72 -0.04 15.20
C ARG A 222 0.96 -0.44 16.64
N THR A 223 2.22 -0.39 17.06
CA THR A 223 2.65 -0.89 18.38
C THR A 223 2.75 0.24 19.42
N TYR A 224 3.07 1.47 18.99
CA TYR A 224 3.26 2.62 19.88
C TYR A 224 2.53 3.86 19.36
N PRO A 225 2.07 4.75 20.26
CA PRO A 225 1.29 5.93 19.88
C PRO A 225 2.06 6.96 19.04
N GLU A 226 3.39 6.97 19.12
CA GLU A 226 4.25 7.90 18.35
C GLU A 226 4.55 7.41 16.94
N GLN A 227 4.28 6.14 16.64
CA GLN A 227 4.56 5.54 15.34
C GLN A 227 3.66 6.16 14.26
N LEU A 228 4.24 6.63 13.16
CA LEU A 228 3.47 7.01 11.97
C LEU A 228 2.98 5.74 11.27
N SER A 229 1.79 5.32 11.60
CA SER A 229 1.20 4.06 11.19
C SER A 229 -0.32 4.13 11.30
N GLY A 230 -1.01 3.39 10.47
CA GLY A 230 -2.47 3.29 10.44
C GLY A 230 -2.99 3.11 9.02
N PHE A 231 -4.25 2.73 8.90
CA PHE A 231 -4.93 2.58 7.61
C PHE A 231 -6.07 3.59 7.49
N VAL A 232 -6.12 4.29 6.39
CA VAL A 232 -7.21 5.21 6.05
C VAL A 232 -7.85 4.76 4.75
N PHE A 233 -9.13 4.49 4.79
CA PHE A 233 -9.96 4.20 3.62
C PHE A 233 -10.78 5.45 3.31
N GLU A 234 -10.53 6.05 2.14
CA GLU A 234 -11.19 7.27 1.71
C GLU A 234 -12.00 7.00 0.43
N ARG A 235 -13.31 7.24 0.50
CA ARG A 235 -14.23 7.03 -0.63
C ARG A 235 -14.14 5.64 -1.24
N CYS A 236 -13.89 4.63 -0.41
CA CYS A 236 -13.85 3.24 -0.83
C CYS A 236 -15.25 2.63 -0.87
N ARG A 237 -15.39 1.60 -1.72
CA ARG A 237 -16.58 0.77 -1.79
C ARG A 237 -16.27 -0.61 -1.21
N LEU A 238 -16.92 -0.95 -0.10
CA LEU A 238 -16.77 -2.26 0.54
C LEU A 238 -17.87 -3.20 0.02
N THR A 239 -17.47 -4.20 -0.75
CA THR A 239 -18.34 -5.20 -1.36
C THR A 239 -18.05 -6.59 -0.79
N GLY A 240 -18.92 -7.55 -1.01
CA GLY A 240 -18.68 -8.92 -0.57
C GLY A 240 -19.59 -9.91 -1.29
N ASN A 241 -19.11 -11.15 -1.36
CA ASN A 241 -19.96 -12.27 -1.71
C ASN A 241 -21.11 -12.33 -0.68
N ASN A 242 -22.22 -12.95 -1.03
CA ASN A 242 -23.42 -13.02 -0.18
C ASN A 242 -23.14 -13.82 1.12
N THR A 243 -22.41 -13.22 2.04
CA THR A 243 -21.91 -13.83 3.30
C THR A 243 -22.86 -13.58 4.47
N GLY A 244 -24.04 -12.97 4.23
CA GLY A 244 -24.81 -12.36 5.33
C GLY A 244 -23.97 -11.28 6.03
N ALA A 245 -24.37 -10.82 7.21
CA ALA A 245 -23.58 -9.88 8.02
C ALA A 245 -22.43 -10.61 8.74
N GLY A 246 -21.44 -11.09 8.01
CA GLY A 246 -20.37 -11.94 8.53
C GLY A 246 -18.98 -11.29 8.59
N VAL A 247 -18.83 -10.06 8.10
CA VAL A 247 -17.52 -9.40 7.95
C VAL A 247 -17.37 -8.24 8.92
N TYR A 248 -16.23 -8.17 9.61
CA TYR A 248 -15.83 -7.02 10.40
C TYR A 248 -14.94 -6.07 9.57
N LEU A 249 -15.05 -4.78 9.81
CA LEU A 249 -14.17 -3.74 9.23
C LEU A 249 -12.70 -3.95 9.64
N GLY A 250 -12.48 -4.55 10.82
CA GLY A 250 -11.16 -4.94 11.27
C GLY A 250 -11.09 -5.31 12.74
N ARG A 251 -9.88 -5.70 13.14
CA ARG A 251 -9.52 -6.02 14.53
C ARG A 251 -8.09 -5.56 14.86
N PRO A 252 -7.81 -5.09 16.11
CA PRO A 252 -6.51 -4.53 16.45
C PRO A 252 -5.47 -5.63 16.73
N TRP A 253 -4.54 -5.83 15.78
CA TRP A 253 -3.47 -6.81 15.95
C TRP A 253 -2.45 -6.39 17.01
N ARG A 254 -2.23 -5.07 17.20
CA ARG A 254 -1.37 -4.50 18.25
C ARG A 254 -2.08 -3.39 19.00
N ALA A 255 -1.52 -3.00 20.14
CA ALA A 255 -2.19 -2.15 21.14
C ALA A 255 -2.63 -0.78 20.64
N TYR A 256 -1.89 -0.16 19.73
CA TYR A 256 -2.21 1.19 19.23
C TYR A 256 -2.67 1.18 17.76
N SER A 257 -3.18 0.05 17.29
CA SER A 257 -3.73 -0.09 15.94
C SER A 257 -4.67 1.05 15.59
N GLN A 258 -4.56 1.58 14.36
CA GLN A 258 -5.35 2.71 13.91
C GLN A 258 -5.95 2.42 12.54
N VAL A 259 -7.29 2.46 12.44
CA VAL A 259 -8.01 2.30 11.17
C VAL A 259 -9.16 3.28 11.10
N VAL A 260 -9.27 4.00 9.97
CA VAL A 260 -10.33 4.98 9.73
C VAL A 260 -10.97 4.74 8.37
N TYR A 261 -12.29 4.63 8.34
CA TYR A 261 -13.09 4.66 7.11
C TYR A 261 -13.78 6.02 7.02
N ARG A 262 -13.54 6.76 5.93
CA ARG A 262 -14.16 8.07 5.69
C ARG A 262 -14.85 8.12 4.33
N ASN A 263 -16.09 8.59 4.32
CA ASN A 263 -16.92 8.73 3.11
C ASN A 263 -17.01 7.41 2.31
N CYS A 264 -17.03 6.26 2.98
CA CYS A 264 -17.04 4.95 2.36
C CYS A 264 -18.46 4.42 2.21
N TRP A 265 -18.71 3.68 1.14
CA TRP A 265 -19.94 2.88 1.00
C TRP A 265 -19.71 1.47 1.56
N LEU A 266 -20.51 1.09 2.56
CA LEU A 266 -20.42 -0.20 3.25
C LEU A 266 -21.55 -1.11 2.84
N GLY A 267 -21.21 -2.27 2.26
CA GLY A 267 -22.18 -3.28 1.83
C GLY A 267 -22.87 -4.02 2.98
N PRO A 268 -23.94 -4.76 2.70
CA PRO A 268 -24.75 -5.45 3.72
C PRO A 268 -24.02 -6.61 4.42
N HIS A 269 -22.87 -7.03 3.89
CA HIS A 269 -22.03 -8.07 4.48
C HIS A 269 -21.28 -7.59 5.74
N ILE A 270 -21.21 -6.27 6.00
CA ILE A 270 -20.57 -5.71 7.19
C ILE A 270 -21.47 -5.90 8.40
N ARG A 271 -20.90 -6.46 9.47
CA ARG A 271 -21.59 -6.69 10.74
C ARG A 271 -22.02 -5.38 11.40
N PRO A 272 -23.19 -5.35 12.07
CA PRO A 272 -23.63 -4.16 12.79
C PRO A 272 -22.62 -3.65 13.82
N GLU A 273 -21.91 -4.52 14.51
CA GLU A 273 -20.85 -4.17 15.48
C GLU A 273 -19.66 -3.46 14.82
N GLY A 274 -19.47 -3.63 13.53
CA GLY A 274 -18.43 -3.04 12.70
C GLY A 274 -17.04 -3.60 12.97
N TRP A 275 -16.61 -3.67 14.20
CA TRP A 275 -15.27 -4.01 14.63
C TRP A 275 -15.25 -5.21 15.57
N SER A 276 -14.13 -5.93 15.62
CA SER A 276 -13.93 -7.05 16.53
C SER A 276 -12.70 -6.81 17.42
N VAL A 277 -12.67 -7.47 18.55
CA VAL A 277 -11.47 -7.54 19.38
C VAL A 277 -10.47 -8.56 18.82
N TRP A 278 -9.22 -8.44 19.19
CA TRP A 278 -8.23 -9.50 18.95
C TRP A 278 -8.26 -10.46 20.13
N ASN A 279 -8.61 -11.71 19.90
CA ASN A 279 -8.76 -12.69 20.96
C ASN A 279 -7.50 -12.82 21.83
N GLY A 280 -7.69 -12.88 23.14
CA GLY A 280 -6.63 -13.11 24.11
C GLY A 280 -5.85 -11.86 24.54
N ASN A 281 -6.28 -10.64 24.12
CA ASN A 281 -5.68 -9.39 24.59
C ASN A 281 -6.69 -8.24 24.66
N ASN A 282 -6.24 -7.10 25.21
CA ASN A 282 -7.02 -5.88 25.39
C ASN A 282 -6.62 -4.76 24.42
N ASN A 283 -6.09 -5.08 23.24
CA ASN A 283 -5.62 -4.09 22.26
C ASN A 283 -6.70 -3.05 21.89
N HIS A 284 -7.97 -3.42 21.95
CA HIS A 284 -9.09 -2.54 21.66
C HIS A 284 -9.24 -1.35 22.65
N GLU A 285 -8.67 -1.45 23.85
CA GLU A 285 -8.71 -0.35 24.84
C GLU A 285 -7.84 0.84 24.47
N THR A 286 -6.80 0.62 23.64
CA THR A 286 -5.85 1.64 23.20
C THR A 286 -5.85 1.87 21.68
N ALA A 287 -6.56 1.03 20.94
CA ALA A 287 -6.71 1.17 19.49
C ALA A 287 -7.60 2.37 19.14
N PHE A 288 -7.34 2.96 17.97
CA PHE A 288 -8.15 4.05 17.43
C PHE A 288 -8.84 3.59 16.14
N TYR A 289 -10.08 3.14 16.27
CA TYR A 289 -10.90 2.64 15.17
C TYR A 289 -12.11 3.56 14.98
N ALA A 290 -12.25 4.11 13.77
CA ALA A 290 -13.19 5.20 13.54
C ALA A 290 -13.85 5.15 12.17
N GLU A 291 -15.02 5.79 12.09
CA GLU A 291 -15.74 6.07 10.86
C GLU A 291 -16.10 7.55 10.77
N TYR A 292 -16.19 8.06 9.54
CA TYR A 292 -16.66 9.41 9.23
C TYR A 292 -17.51 9.38 7.96
N GLU A 293 -18.78 9.77 8.07
CA GLU A 293 -19.71 9.87 6.94
C GLU A 293 -19.72 8.62 6.03
N SER A 294 -19.63 7.44 6.62
CA SER A 294 -19.84 6.20 5.88
C SER A 294 -21.33 5.99 5.61
N GLU A 295 -21.65 5.47 4.43
CA GLU A 295 -23.01 5.23 3.94
C GLU A 295 -23.24 3.79 3.49
N GLY A 296 -24.47 3.45 3.11
CA GLY A 296 -24.84 2.13 2.62
C GLY A 296 -25.41 1.22 3.70
N PRO A 297 -25.88 0.04 3.32
CA PRO A 297 -26.63 -0.85 4.21
C PRO A 297 -25.80 -1.42 5.39
N GLY A 298 -24.48 -1.43 5.29
CA GLY A 298 -23.57 -1.83 6.37
C GLY A 298 -23.14 -0.67 7.26
N ALA A 299 -23.51 0.57 6.97
CA ALA A 299 -23.22 1.74 7.78
C ALA A 299 -24.29 1.89 8.88
N ASN A 300 -23.97 1.44 10.08
CA ASN A 300 -24.88 1.53 11.23
C ASN A 300 -24.13 2.06 12.47
N PRO A 301 -23.91 3.39 12.57
CA PRO A 301 -23.15 3.99 13.68
C PRO A 301 -23.69 3.65 15.06
N ALA A 302 -25.02 3.53 15.21
CA ALA A 302 -25.67 3.25 16.50
C ALA A 302 -25.42 1.83 17.03
N ALA A 303 -25.07 0.88 16.15
CA ALA A 303 -24.85 -0.51 16.53
C ALA A 303 -23.35 -0.86 16.65
N ARG A 304 -22.44 0.11 16.38
CA ARG A 304 -21.00 -0.12 16.50
C ARG A 304 -20.58 -0.42 17.94
N VAL A 305 -19.49 -1.17 18.08
CA VAL A 305 -18.90 -1.43 19.39
C VAL A 305 -18.57 -0.13 20.14
N PRO A 306 -18.75 -0.08 21.48
CA PRO A 306 -18.61 1.18 22.25
C PRO A 306 -17.22 1.80 22.23
N TRP A 307 -16.18 1.04 21.93
CA TRP A 307 -14.79 1.51 21.87
C TRP A 307 -14.39 2.08 20.51
N SER A 308 -15.27 2.05 19.51
CA SER A 308 -15.03 2.72 18.21
C SER A 308 -15.58 4.14 18.21
N HIS A 309 -15.16 4.94 17.26
CA HIS A 309 -15.44 6.38 17.21
C HIS A 309 -16.20 6.77 15.93
N GLN A 310 -17.14 7.70 16.07
CA GLN A 310 -17.68 8.48 14.97
C GLN A 310 -16.99 9.85 14.99
N LEU A 311 -16.27 10.20 13.93
CA LEU A 311 -15.45 11.41 13.92
C LEU A 311 -16.28 12.67 13.64
N THR A 312 -15.88 13.80 14.23
CA THR A 312 -16.31 15.13 13.77
C THR A 312 -15.58 15.53 12.49
N PRO A 313 -16.07 16.55 11.74
CA PRO A 313 -15.35 17.07 10.57
C PRO A 313 -13.91 17.46 10.87
N GLU A 314 -13.65 18.13 11.99
CA GLU A 314 -12.31 18.56 12.40
C GLU A 314 -11.39 17.39 12.73
N GLN A 315 -11.93 16.33 13.32
CA GLN A 315 -11.17 15.10 13.59
C GLN A 315 -10.85 14.37 12.29
N ALA A 316 -11.82 14.29 11.37
CA ALA A 316 -11.68 13.62 10.09
C ALA A 316 -10.66 14.29 9.17
N GLU A 317 -10.45 15.60 9.30
CA GLU A 317 -9.45 16.35 8.52
C GLU A 317 -8.03 15.84 8.73
N ARG A 318 -7.71 15.28 9.90
CA ARG A 318 -6.40 14.67 10.20
C ARG A 318 -6.10 13.43 9.34
N PHE A 319 -7.13 12.82 8.78
CA PHE A 319 -7.08 11.59 7.99
C PHE A 319 -7.29 11.83 6.49
N THR A 320 -7.13 13.06 6.02
CA THR A 320 -6.98 13.32 4.58
C THR A 320 -5.65 12.78 4.08
N LEU A 321 -5.55 12.45 2.78
CA LEU A 321 -4.32 11.97 2.17
C LEU A 321 -3.12 12.88 2.51
N ALA A 322 -3.27 14.20 2.34
CA ALA A 322 -2.20 15.17 2.59
C ALA A 322 -1.77 15.19 4.06
N ASN A 323 -2.73 15.24 4.99
CA ASN A 323 -2.43 15.37 6.41
C ASN A 323 -1.90 14.05 7.00
N PHE A 324 -2.49 12.92 6.63
CA PHE A 324 -2.10 11.62 7.17
C PHE A 324 -0.74 11.15 6.65
N LEU A 325 -0.45 11.33 5.36
CA LEU A 325 0.84 10.94 4.76
C LEU A 325 1.87 12.09 4.72
N LYS A 326 1.61 13.20 5.45
CA LYS A 326 2.54 14.33 5.59
C LYS A 326 2.94 14.97 4.26
N GLY A 327 2.01 15.09 3.32
CA GLY A 327 2.24 15.75 2.03
C GLY A 327 3.23 15.03 1.10
N VAL A 328 3.40 13.72 1.24
CA VAL A 328 4.38 12.94 0.43
C VAL A 328 3.86 12.66 -0.98
N PHE A 329 2.53 12.68 -1.23
CA PHE A 329 1.89 12.36 -2.51
C PHE A 329 1.00 13.50 -2.98
#